data_2b2738837cb91d9f5a735b7b9feb2dbd
#
_entry.id   2b2738837cb91d9f5a735b7b9feb2dbd
#
_cell.length_a   1.000
_cell.length_b   1.000
_cell.length_c   1.000
_cell.angle_alpha   90.00
_cell.angle_beta   90.00
_cell.angle_gamma   90.00
#
_symmetry.space_group_name_H-M   'P 1'
#
loop_
_entity.id
_entity.type
_entity.pdbx_description
1 polymer ?
#
loop_
_entity_poly.entity_id
_entity_poly.type
_entity_poly.pdbx_seq_one_letter_code
_entity_poly.pdbx_strand_id
1 'polypeptide(L)'
;MMHLKHISISISAIATKTASMGITKAVSLEMTKAVEKGAFLLACLLMLGGASANAQNQKKMATVEKDTIPFFRGMAVGVDVIGPVQLMVSDYGQYEASLRINLKDKYYPVFELGYGKADASDESTKINYKTSAPYARIGIDWNLLKIKHDDYRLFGGFRYGFTFFKYDVTSPPIQDPIWGGDVPYGAEGVKSNYHWLEGVFGVDAKIWGPVRMGWSFRYKRRLAEKDGEIGNSYYVPGFGKQGGSRLGGTFNVTLEI
;
A
#
# COMPACT_ATOMS: atom_id res chain seq x y z
N MET A 1 -49.09 40.01 -20.81
CA MET A 1 -48.24 39.76 -19.61
C MET A 1 -48.39 38.38 -18.96
N MET A 2 -49.32 37.55 -19.40
CA MET A 2 -49.58 36.20 -18.84
C MET A 2 -48.70 35.07 -19.46
N HIS A 3 -48.26 35.21 -20.70
CA HIS A 3 -47.48 34.16 -21.39
C HIS A 3 -46.02 33.95 -20.87
N LEU A 4 -45.39 35.00 -20.34
CA LEU A 4 -44.01 34.95 -19.84
C LEU A 4 -43.86 34.21 -18.48
N LYS A 5 -44.90 34.24 -17.63
CA LYS A 5 -44.86 33.55 -16.35
C LYS A 5 -44.90 32.00 -16.46
N HIS A 6 -45.63 31.49 -17.44
CA HIS A 6 -45.71 30.04 -17.68
C HIS A 6 -44.42 29.42 -18.22
N ILE A 7 -43.65 30.16 -19.02
CA ILE A 7 -42.37 29.69 -19.54
C ILE A 7 -41.31 29.66 -18.45
N SER A 8 -41.29 30.63 -17.56
CA SER A 8 -40.34 30.68 -16.43
C SER A 8 -40.54 29.55 -15.42
N ILE A 9 -41.78 29.17 -15.13
CA ILE A 9 -42.11 28.06 -14.22
C ILE A 9 -41.72 26.71 -14.85
N SER A 10 -41.88 26.54 -16.16
CA SER A 10 -41.50 25.32 -16.84
C SER A 10 -39.99 25.11 -16.90
N ILE A 11 -39.22 26.16 -17.10
CA ILE A 11 -37.73 26.08 -17.12
C ILE A 11 -37.19 25.79 -15.73
N SER A 12 -37.74 26.38 -14.65
CA SER A 12 -37.29 26.10 -13.29
C SER A 12 -37.62 24.64 -12.86
N ALA A 13 -38.75 24.10 -13.29
CA ALA A 13 -39.13 22.72 -13.02
C ALA A 13 -38.24 21.71 -13.77
N ILE A 14 -37.80 22.03 -14.97
CA ILE A 14 -36.86 21.20 -15.74
C ILE A 14 -35.46 21.25 -15.12
N ALA A 15 -34.99 22.42 -14.71
CA ALA A 15 -33.69 22.60 -14.09
C ALA A 15 -33.58 21.87 -12.74
N THR A 16 -34.63 21.92 -11.91
CA THR A 16 -34.69 21.18 -10.64
C THR A 16 -34.76 19.67 -10.86
N LYS A 17 -35.45 19.19 -11.89
CA LYS A 17 -35.56 17.76 -12.21
C LYS A 17 -34.22 17.20 -12.74
N THR A 18 -33.50 17.96 -13.57
CA THR A 18 -32.15 17.55 -14.04
C THR A 18 -31.11 17.58 -12.94
N ALA A 19 -31.13 18.55 -12.05
CA ALA A 19 -30.25 18.63 -10.88
C ALA A 19 -30.50 17.46 -9.92
N SER A 20 -31.78 17.14 -9.62
CA SER A 20 -32.16 15.98 -8.80
C SER A 20 -31.70 14.67 -9.42
N MET A 21 -31.79 14.52 -10.75
CA MET A 21 -31.39 13.30 -11.46
C MET A 21 -29.86 13.13 -11.51
N GLY A 22 -29.11 14.24 -11.54
CA GLY A 22 -27.64 14.25 -11.44
C GLY A 22 -27.16 13.85 -10.04
N ILE A 23 -27.76 14.37 -9.00
CA ILE A 23 -27.44 14.03 -7.61
C ILE A 23 -27.77 12.56 -7.31
N THR A 24 -28.91 12.05 -7.80
CA THR A 24 -29.29 10.65 -7.60
C THR A 24 -28.33 9.69 -8.31
N LYS A 25 -27.87 10.03 -9.52
CA LYS A 25 -26.85 9.25 -10.23
C LYS A 25 -25.48 9.29 -9.52
N ALA A 26 -25.05 10.43 -9.03
CA ALA A 26 -23.81 10.56 -8.29
C ALA A 26 -23.83 9.76 -6.98
N VAL A 27 -24.91 9.86 -6.20
CA VAL A 27 -25.11 9.08 -4.97
C VAL A 27 -25.17 7.58 -5.26
N SER A 28 -25.87 7.16 -6.33
CA SER A 28 -25.92 5.77 -6.75
C SER A 28 -24.55 5.23 -7.13
N LEU A 29 -23.74 6.02 -7.85
CA LEU A 29 -22.39 5.62 -8.25
C LEU A 29 -21.45 5.48 -7.05
N GLU A 30 -21.53 6.39 -6.08
CA GLU A 30 -20.74 6.30 -4.85
C GLU A 30 -21.19 5.16 -3.94
N MET A 31 -22.48 4.87 -3.87
CA MET A 31 -22.99 3.69 -3.17
C MET A 31 -22.52 2.39 -3.82
N THR A 32 -22.49 2.32 -5.14
CA THR A 32 -22.01 1.11 -5.87
C THR A 32 -20.53 0.87 -5.58
N LYS A 33 -19.71 1.92 -5.63
CA LYS A 33 -18.27 1.84 -5.27
C LYS A 33 -18.05 1.46 -3.81
N ALA A 34 -18.91 1.92 -2.90
CA ALA A 34 -18.85 1.55 -1.48
C ALA A 34 -19.25 0.09 -1.27
N VAL A 35 -20.25 -0.41 -1.99
CA VAL A 35 -20.68 -1.83 -1.97
C VAL A 35 -19.59 -2.73 -2.55
N GLU A 36 -18.95 -2.36 -3.67
CA GLU A 36 -17.84 -3.12 -4.24
C GLU A 36 -16.65 -3.19 -3.29
N LYS A 37 -16.28 -2.08 -2.64
CA LYS A 37 -15.24 -2.05 -1.60
C LYS A 37 -15.62 -2.90 -0.38
N GLY A 38 -16.88 -2.87 0.04
CA GLY A 38 -17.40 -3.70 1.12
C GLY A 38 -17.41 -5.19 0.77
N ALA A 39 -17.80 -5.55 -0.45
CA ALA A 39 -17.79 -6.91 -0.94
C ALA A 39 -16.36 -7.47 -1.05
N PHE A 40 -15.40 -6.64 -1.48
CA PHE A 40 -13.99 -7.02 -1.50
C PHE A 40 -13.43 -7.25 -0.10
N LEU A 41 -13.74 -6.37 0.87
CA LEU A 41 -13.38 -6.56 2.27
C LEU A 41 -14.02 -7.80 2.89
N LEU A 42 -15.28 -8.09 2.57
CA LEU A 42 -15.99 -9.28 3.03
C LEU A 42 -15.41 -10.55 2.42
N ALA A 43 -15.03 -10.54 1.14
CA ALA A 43 -14.34 -11.64 0.47
C ALA A 43 -12.96 -11.91 1.10
N CYS A 44 -12.20 -10.87 1.43
CA CYS A 44 -10.95 -11.01 2.16
C CYS A 44 -11.15 -11.56 3.58
N LEU A 45 -12.22 -11.17 4.27
CA LEU A 45 -12.57 -11.69 5.61
C LEU A 45 -13.01 -13.16 5.55
N LEU A 46 -13.74 -13.55 4.52
CA LEU A 46 -14.17 -14.94 4.30
C LEU A 46 -13.01 -15.86 3.93
N MET A 47 -12.01 -15.35 3.21
CA MET A 47 -10.77 -16.09 2.95
C MET A 47 -9.95 -16.32 4.23
N LEU A 48 -10.01 -15.38 5.19
CA LEU A 48 -9.41 -15.55 6.53
C LEU A 48 -10.19 -16.50 7.42
N GLY A 49 -11.51 -16.61 7.26
CA GLY A 49 -12.38 -17.50 8.04
C GLY A 49 -12.33 -18.96 7.60
N GLY A 50 -12.00 -19.24 6.33
CA GLY A 50 -11.96 -20.61 5.79
C GLY A 50 -10.81 -21.50 6.32
N ALA A 51 -9.75 -20.89 6.84
CA ALA A 51 -8.60 -21.62 7.38
C ALA A 51 -8.81 -22.17 8.81
N SER A 52 -9.88 -21.75 9.51
CA SER A 52 -10.08 -22.07 10.92
C SER A 52 -10.82 -23.41 11.16
N ALA A 53 -11.42 -24.01 10.14
CA ALA A 53 -12.32 -25.15 10.33
C ALA A 53 -11.64 -26.51 10.53
N ASN A 54 -10.35 -26.66 10.26
CA ASN A 54 -9.62 -27.94 10.39
C ASN A 54 -8.59 -27.96 11.52
N ALA A 55 -8.47 -26.93 12.36
CA ALA A 55 -7.46 -26.85 13.40
C ALA A 55 -7.87 -27.46 14.75
N GLN A 56 -9.06 -28.07 14.86
CA GLN A 56 -9.61 -28.48 16.17
C GLN A 56 -9.35 -29.94 16.60
N ASN A 57 -8.55 -30.72 15.90
CA ASN A 57 -8.37 -32.13 16.30
C ASN A 57 -6.92 -32.59 16.31
N GLN A 58 -6.05 -31.91 17.06
CA GLN A 58 -4.83 -32.57 17.60
C GLN A 58 -4.40 -31.96 18.93
N LYS A 59 -5.07 -32.38 20.01
CA LYS A 59 -4.53 -32.29 21.36
C LYS A 59 -3.40 -33.34 21.52
N LYS A 60 -2.21 -33.07 20.97
CA LYS A 60 -1.00 -33.74 21.37
C LYS A 60 -0.48 -33.04 22.62
N MET A 61 -0.44 -33.77 23.73
CA MET A 61 0.27 -33.40 24.95
C MET A 61 1.69 -32.97 24.57
N ALA A 62 1.99 -31.69 24.73
CA ALA A 62 3.33 -31.16 24.55
C ALA A 62 4.20 -31.65 25.71
N THR A 63 4.95 -32.69 25.48
CA THR A 63 6.16 -32.96 26.25
C THR A 63 7.09 -31.79 25.99
N VAL A 64 7.55 -31.15 27.07
CA VAL A 64 8.54 -30.06 26.96
C VAL A 64 9.87 -30.73 26.58
N GLU A 65 10.06 -30.93 25.29
CA GLU A 65 11.32 -31.37 24.73
C GLU A 65 12.29 -30.16 24.83
N LYS A 66 13.44 -30.41 25.48
CA LYS A 66 14.51 -29.46 25.63
C LYS A 66 14.99 -29.07 24.23
N ASP A 67 14.65 -27.85 23.79
CA ASP A 67 14.93 -27.34 22.44
C ASP A 67 16.42 -27.43 22.08
N THR A 68 16.83 -28.49 21.43
CA THR A 68 18.18 -28.71 20.87
C THR A 68 18.25 -28.15 19.44
N ILE A 69 17.57 -27.05 19.18
CA ILE A 69 17.45 -26.47 17.84
C ILE A 69 18.69 -25.64 17.52
N PRO A 70 19.32 -25.85 16.35
CA PRO A 70 20.46 -25.03 15.94
C PRO A 70 20.06 -23.56 15.84
N PHE A 71 20.99 -22.65 16.16
CA PHE A 71 20.75 -21.23 16.17
C PHE A 71 20.32 -20.71 14.80
N PHE A 72 20.99 -21.17 13.76
CA PHE A 72 20.65 -20.87 12.35
C PHE A 72 19.90 -22.03 11.74
N ARG A 73 18.75 -21.76 11.14
CA ARG A 73 17.86 -22.76 10.51
C ARG A 73 17.60 -22.56 9.03
N GLY A 74 18.30 -21.65 8.40
CA GLY A 74 18.15 -21.38 6.98
C GLY A 74 17.79 -19.93 6.66
N MET A 75 17.61 -19.67 5.41
CA MET A 75 17.20 -18.38 4.87
C MET A 75 15.96 -18.55 4.01
N ALA A 76 15.26 -17.45 3.78
CA ALA A 76 14.13 -17.45 2.89
C ALA A 76 14.17 -16.18 2.03
N VAL A 77 13.99 -16.34 0.73
CA VAL A 77 13.89 -15.24 -0.23
C VAL A 77 12.43 -15.11 -0.66
N GLY A 78 11.89 -13.91 -0.60
CA GLY A 78 10.50 -13.65 -0.94
C GLY A 78 10.34 -12.48 -1.90
N VAL A 79 9.21 -12.47 -2.59
CA VAL A 79 8.77 -11.37 -3.45
C VAL A 79 7.36 -10.95 -3.07
N ASP A 80 7.08 -9.65 -3.12
CA ASP A 80 5.72 -9.13 -2.97
C ASP A 80 5.00 -9.18 -4.32
N VAL A 81 3.78 -9.68 -4.30
CA VAL A 81 2.92 -9.80 -5.49
C VAL A 81 1.96 -8.63 -5.63
N ILE A 82 1.56 -8.01 -4.51
CA ILE A 82 0.60 -6.89 -4.55
C ILE A 82 1.20 -5.65 -5.20
N GLY A 83 2.46 -5.36 -4.95
CA GLY A 83 3.13 -4.18 -5.50
C GLY A 83 3.11 -4.11 -7.04
N PRO A 84 3.50 -5.17 -7.77
CA PRO A 84 3.37 -5.25 -9.22
C PRO A 84 1.93 -5.14 -9.72
N VAL A 85 0.97 -5.79 -9.05
CA VAL A 85 -0.45 -5.68 -9.41
C VAL A 85 -0.94 -4.24 -9.24
N GLN A 86 -0.47 -3.54 -8.22
CA GLN A 86 -0.81 -2.14 -8.00
C GLN A 86 -0.33 -1.24 -9.15
N LEU A 87 0.85 -1.52 -9.74
CA LEU A 87 1.34 -0.81 -10.93
C LEU A 87 0.46 -0.99 -12.16
N MET A 88 -0.28 -2.11 -12.25
CA MET A 88 -1.19 -2.37 -13.38
C MET A 88 -2.53 -1.65 -13.24
N VAL A 89 -2.96 -1.37 -12.03
CA VAL A 89 -4.31 -0.82 -11.75
C VAL A 89 -4.29 0.59 -11.15
N SER A 90 -3.11 1.17 -10.94
CA SER A 90 -2.93 2.48 -10.30
C SER A 90 -1.72 3.21 -10.89
N ASP A 91 -1.72 4.52 -10.75
CA ASP A 91 -0.64 5.41 -11.20
C ASP A 91 0.65 5.26 -10.39
N TYR A 92 0.68 4.36 -9.40
CA TYR A 92 1.86 4.10 -8.57
C TYR A 92 1.86 2.66 -8.07
N GLY A 93 3.05 2.17 -7.77
CA GLY A 93 3.27 0.86 -7.18
C GLY A 93 4.75 0.57 -7.00
N GLN A 94 5.07 -0.67 -6.67
CA GLN A 94 6.44 -1.04 -6.33
C GLN A 94 6.74 -2.50 -6.65
N TYR A 95 8.01 -2.79 -6.88
CA TYR A 95 8.56 -4.15 -6.86
C TYR A 95 9.35 -4.30 -5.57
N GLU A 96 9.23 -5.44 -4.90
CA GLU A 96 9.88 -5.69 -3.63
C GLU A 96 10.36 -7.12 -3.54
N ALA A 97 11.62 -7.29 -3.12
CA ALA A 97 12.20 -8.56 -2.75
C ALA A 97 12.66 -8.51 -1.29
N SER A 98 12.54 -9.62 -0.60
CA SER A 98 12.88 -9.77 0.81
C SER A 98 13.82 -10.95 1.04
N LEU A 99 14.76 -10.77 1.95
CA LEU A 99 15.59 -11.82 2.52
C LEU A 99 15.25 -11.93 4.01
N ARG A 100 14.88 -13.11 4.44
CA ARG A 100 14.56 -13.42 5.83
C ARG A 100 15.50 -14.51 6.34
N ILE A 101 16.12 -14.30 7.49
CA ILE A 101 17.03 -15.25 8.13
C ILE A 101 16.29 -15.91 9.29
N ASN A 102 16.27 -17.25 9.35
CA ASN A 102 15.60 -17.97 10.41
C ASN A 102 16.56 -18.26 11.57
N LEU A 103 16.30 -17.66 12.73
CA LEU A 103 17.04 -17.89 13.97
C LEU A 103 16.13 -18.58 14.99
N LYS A 104 16.35 -19.87 15.22
CA LYS A 104 15.61 -20.71 16.19
C LYS A 104 14.09 -20.74 15.98
N ASP A 105 13.59 -20.50 14.76
CA ASP A 105 12.16 -20.35 14.44
C ASP A 105 11.44 -19.28 15.28
N LYS A 106 12.18 -18.46 15.98
CA LYS A 106 11.66 -17.42 16.87
C LYS A 106 11.91 -16.03 16.35
N TYR A 107 13.12 -15.76 15.87
CA TYR A 107 13.55 -14.44 15.39
C TYR A 107 13.90 -14.51 13.92
N TYR A 108 13.44 -13.54 13.18
CA TYR A 108 13.65 -13.46 11.75
C TYR A 108 14.15 -12.06 11.38
N PRO A 109 15.48 -11.82 11.40
CA PRO A 109 16.03 -10.64 10.73
C PRO A 109 15.58 -10.59 9.28
N VAL A 110 15.13 -9.40 8.83
CA VAL A 110 14.57 -9.21 7.50
C VAL A 110 15.22 -8.02 6.83
N PHE A 111 15.62 -8.22 5.58
CA PHE A 111 16.11 -7.19 4.68
C PHE A 111 15.19 -7.15 3.48
N GLU A 112 14.69 -5.97 3.15
CA GLU A 112 13.81 -5.77 2.00
C GLU A 112 14.41 -4.70 1.10
N LEU A 113 14.46 -5.01 -0.19
CA LEU A 113 14.86 -4.08 -1.23
C LEU A 113 13.72 -3.96 -2.23
N GLY A 114 13.45 -2.75 -2.65
CA GLY A 114 12.41 -2.53 -3.62
C GLY A 114 12.68 -1.33 -4.51
N TYR A 115 11.85 -1.22 -5.54
CA TYR A 115 11.86 -0.13 -6.50
C TYR A 115 10.43 0.39 -6.65
N GLY A 116 10.20 1.61 -6.21
CA GLY A 116 8.91 2.29 -6.30
C GLY A 116 8.84 3.20 -7.51
N LYS A 117 7.67 3.22 -8.15
CA LYS A 117 7.40 4.07 -9.31
C LYS A 117 6.03 4.72 -9.14
N ALA A 118 5.93 5.99 -9.54
CA ALA A 118 4.67 6.70 -9.68
C ALA A 118 4.72 7.62 -10.91
N ASP A 119 3.60 7.67 -11.63
CA ASP A 119 3.36 8.58 -12.75
C ASP A 119 1.89 8.98 -12.65
N ALA A 120 1.62 10.06 -11.90
CA ALA A 120 0.28 10.49 -11.54
C ALA A 120 -0.01 11.86 -12.13
N SER A 121 -1.15 11.98 -12.79
CA SER A 121 -1.64 13.25 -13.33
C SER A 121 -2.96 13.63 -12.65
N ASP A 122 -3.04 14.85 -12.15
CA ASP A 122 -4.27 15.40 -11.61
C ASP A 122 -5.08 16.04 -12.75
N GLU A 123 -6.29 15.55 -12.99
CA GLU A 123 -7.16 16.02 -14.06
C GLU A 123 -7.62 17.47 -13.85
N SER A 124 -7.73 17.91 -12.61
CA SER A 124 -8.23 19.25 -12.25
C SER A 124 -7.16 20.32 -12.43
N THR A 125 -5.96 20.06 -11.93
CA THR A 125 -4.84 21.02 -11.94
C THR A 125 -3.91 20.83 -13.14
N LYS A 126 -4.03 19.70 -13.87
CA LYS A 126 -3.14 19.28 -14.95
C LYS A 126 -1.67 19.14 -14.51
N ILE A 127 -1.44 19.05 -13.22
CA ILE A 127 -0.11 18.81 -12.67
C ILE A 127 0.21 17.32 -12.84
N ASN A 128 1.34 17.03 -13.46
CA ASN A 128 1.88 15.69 -13.56
C ASN A 128 3.03 15.52 -12.57
N TYR A 129 3.01 14.43 -11.83
CA TYR A 129 4.04 14.05 -10.88
C TYR A 129 4.66 12.72 -11.30
N LYS A 130 5.99 12.69 -11.44
CA LYS A 130 6.73 11.49 -11.83
C LYS A 130 7.89 11.23 -10.89
N THR A 131 8.01 10.00 -10.44
CA THR A 131 9.14 9.55 -9.65
C THR A 131 9.40 8.07 -9.85
N SER A 132 10.67 7.70 -9.73
CA SER A 132 11.06 6.29 -9.66
C SER A 132 12.39 6.19 -8.93
N ALA A 133 12.43 5.36 -7.86
CA ALA A 133 13.66 5.19 -7.08
C ALA A 133 13.66 3.88 -6.29
N PRO A 134 14.86 3.39 -5.95
CA PRO A 134 15.01 2.29 -5.02
C PRO A 134 14.74 2.73 -3.59
N TYR A 135 14.32 1.76 -2.77
CA TYR A 135 14.22 1.90 -1.33
C TYR A 135 14.71 0.64 -0.63
N ALA A 136 15.09 0.78 0.63
CA ALA A 136 15.50 -0.35 1.43
C ALA A 136 14.81 -0.31 2.80
N ARG A 137 14.61 -1.50 3.37
CA ARG A 137 14.11 -1.67 4.74
C ARG A 137 14.92 -2.75 5.43
N ILE A 138 15.15 -2.53 6.72
CA ILE A 138 15.78 -3.49 7.61
C ILE A 138 14.92 -3.64 8.86
N GLY A 139 14.80 -4.85 9.35
CA GLY A 139 13.99 -5.10 10.53
C GLY A 139 14.09 -6.50 11.06
N ILE A 140 13.19 -6.81 11.98
CA ILE A 140 13.12 -8.10 12.63
C ILE A 140 11.66 -8.50 12.83
N ASP A 141 11.34 -9.76 12.57
CA ASP A 141 10.08 -10.38 12.89
C ASP A 141 10.23 -11.37 14.05
N TRP A 142 9.19 -11.49 14.84
CA TRP A 142 9.06 -12.49 15.90
C TRP A 142 7.92 -13.44 15.59
N ASN A 143 8.18 -14.74 15.68
CA ASN A 143 7.11 -15.72 15.63
C ASN A 143 6.32 -15.69 16.95
N LEU A 144 5.04 -15.34 16.87
CA LEU A 144 4.13 -15.18 18.00
C LEU A 144 3.47 -16.50 18.43
N LEU A 145 3.55 -17.54 17.60
CA LEU A 145 2.96 -18.83 17.92
C LEU A 145 3.71 -19.53 19.06
N LYS A 146 2.97 -20.28 19.89
CA LYS A 146 3.56 -21.12 20.94
C LYS A 146 4.34 -22.28 20.34
N ILE A 147 3.79 -22.93 19.31
CA ILE A 147 4.43 -24.00 18.54
C ILE A 147 5.18 -23.33 17.40
N LYS A 148 6.50 -23.23 17.54
CA LYS A 148 7.33 -22.43 16.63
C LYS A 148 7.75 -23.16 15.36
N HIS A 149 7.59 -24.49 15.34
CA HIS A 149 8.01 -25.37 14.25
C HIS A 149 6.86 -25.81 13.35
N ASP A 150 5.73 -25.12 13.45
CA ASP A 150 4.53 -25.44 12.67
C ASP A 150 4.69 -24.93 11.22
N ASP A 151 3.91 -25.53 10.32
CA ASP A 151 3.81 -25.10 8.92
C ASP A 151 3.23 -23.68 8.78
N TYR A 152 2.56 -23.19 9.81
CA TYR A 152 2.00 -21.84 9.91
C TYR A 152 2.85 -20.97 10.81
N ARG A 153 2.99 -19.70 10.42
CA ARG A 153 3.60 -18.66 11.27
C ARG A 153 2.66 -17.49 11.41
N LEU A 154 2.50 -17.03 12.64
CA LEU A 154 1.94 -15.72 12.97
C LEU A 154 3.11 -14.88 13.45
N PHE A 155 3.38 -13.76 12.78
CA PHE A 155 4.52 -12.94 13.11
C PHE A 155 4.14 -11.48 13.30
N GLY A 156 4.86 -10.84 14.20
CA GLY A 156 4.86 -9.40 14.38
C GLY A 156 6.27 -8.87 14.29
N GLY A 157 6.46 -7.66 13.82
CA GLY A 157 7.80 -7.13 13.66
C GLY A 157 7.85 -5.65 13.44
N PHE A 158 9.07 -5.13 13.36
CA PHE A 158 9.36 -3.74 13.06
C PHE A 158 10.34 -3.63 11.89
N ARG A 159 10.20 -2.58 11.10
CA ARG A 159 11.07 -2.23 10.00
C ARG A 159 11.47 -0.77 10.12
N TYR A 160 12.70 -0.48 9.79
CA TYR A 160 13.17 0.85 9.47
C TYR A 160 13.37 0.94 7.96
N GLY A 161 12.70 1.88 7.33
CA GLY A 161 12.76 2.10 5.90
C GLY A 161 13.38 3.45 5.56
N PHE A 162 14.07 3.50 4.44
CA PHE A 162 14.63 4.72 3.90
C PHE A 162 14.69 4.70 2.37
N THR A 163 14.61 5.89 1.78
CA THR A 163 14.77 6.10 0.35
C THR A 163 15.37 7.47 0.07
N PHE A 164 16.18 7.52 -0.98
CA PHE A 164 16.69 8.75 -1.57
C PHE A 164 16.19 8.78 -3.01
N PHE A 165 15.40 9.77 -3.35
CA PHE A 165 14.73 9.81 -4.63
C PHE A 165 14.72 11.20 -5.24
N LYS A 166 14.42 11.24 -6.53
CA LYS A 166 14.14 12.46 -7.28
C LYS A 166 12.74 12.39 -7.83
N TYR A 167 12.11 13.53 -7.93
CA TYR A 167 10.80 13.63 -8.55
C TYR A 167 10.74 14.83 -9.47
N ASP A 168 9.88 14.69 -10.47
CA ASP A 168 9.59 15.72 -11.44
C ASP A 168 8.14 16.17 -11.25
N VAL A 169 7.92 17.47 -11.32
CA VAL A 169 6.60 18.08 -11.29
C VAL A 169 6.49 18.95 -12.53
N THR A 170 5.53 18.65 -13.38
CA THR A 170 5.24 19.45 -14.57
C THR A 170 3.80 19.92 -14.56
N SER A 171 3.59 21.19 -14.91
CA SER A 171 2.28 21.81 -15.02
C SER A 171 2.16 22.55 -16.33
N PRO A 172 0.96 22.74 -16.87
CA PRO A 172 0.74 23.72 -17.93
C PRO A 172 1.26 25.11 -17.52
N PRO A 173 1.73 25.90 -18.47
CA PRO A 173 2.17 27.26 -18.19
C PRO A 173 1.04 28.08 -17.57
N ILE A 174 1.37 28.87 -16.56
CA ILE A 174 0.44 29.78 -15.91
C ILE A 174 0.45 31.12 -16.71
N GLN A 175 -0.72 31.53 -17.18
CA GLN A 175 -0.86 32.84 -17.82
C GLN A 175 -0.74 33.95 -16.78
N ASP A 176 0.18 34.87 -17.02
CA ASP A 176 0.29 36.10 -16.22
C ASP A 176 -0.88 37.03 -16.55
N PRO A 177 -1.78 37.35 -15.60
CA PRO A 177 -2.95 38.17 -15.86
C PRO A 177 -2.63 39.67 -16.02
N ILE A 178 -1.41 40.10 -15.71
CA ILE A 178 -1.03 41.51 -15.70
C ILE A 178 -0.16 41.86 -16.92
N TRP A 179 0.85 41.05 -17.18
CA TRP A 179 1.86 41.36 -18.21
C TRP A 179 1.65 40.55 -19.50
N GLY A 180 0.78 39.59 -19.50
CA GLY A 180 0.56 38.68 -20.62
C GLY A 180 1.82 37.85 -20.88
N GLY A 181 1.68 36.56 -20.95
CA GLY A 181 2.77 35.63 -21.20
C GLY A 181 2.58 34.36 -20.43
N ASP A 182 3.17 33.29 -20.94
CA ASP A 182 3.13 31.98 -20.32
C ASP A 182 4.34 31.80 -19.40
N VAL A 183 4.09 31.65 -18.09
CA VAL A 183 5.15 31.36 -17.12
C VAL A 183 5.18 29.83 -16.92
N PRO A 184 6.28 29.14 -17.29
CA PRO A 184 6.40 27.71 -17.05
C PRO A 184 6.42 27.44 -15.54
N TYR A 185 5.53 26.56 -15.08
CA TYR A 185 5.51 26.09 -13.70
C TYR A 185 5.85 24.61 -13.67
N GLY A 186 6.98 24.29 -13.06
CA GLY A 186 7.44 22.91 -12.93
C GLY A 186 8.88 22.87 -12.42
N ALA A 187 9.27 21.71 -11.94
CA ALA A 187 10.66 21.42 -11.61
C ALA A 187 10.99 19.97 -11.89
N GLU A 188 12.17 19.78 -12.40
CA GLU A 188 12.71 18.46 -12.73
C GLU A 188 13.85 18.09 -11.78
N GLY A 189 13.94 16.82 -11.42
CA GLY A 189 15.05 16.28 -10.65
C GLY A 189 15.12 16.76 -9.20
N VAL A 190 14.00 17.18 -8.61
CA VAL A 190 13.95 17.65 -7.22
C VAL A 190 14.33 16.52 -6.28
N LYS A 191 15.42 16.71 -5.53
CA LYS A 191 15.97 15.71 -4.61
C LYS A 191 15.20 15.72 -3.28
N SER A 192 14.82 14.54 -2.82
CA SER A 192 14.21 14.34 -1.51
C SER A 192 14.76 13.07 -0.86
N ASN A 193 14.68 13.02 0.46
CA ASN A 193 14.92 11.80 1.23
C ASN A 193 13.80 11.58 2.23
N TYR A 194 13.56 10.31 2.54
CA TYR A 194 12.47 9.92 3.42
C TYR A 194 12.87 8.75 4.30
N HIS A 195 12.56 8.87 5.59
CA HIS A 195 12.85 7.85 6.59
C HIS A 195 11.58 7.55 7.38
N TRP A 196 11.30 6.26 7.59
CA TRP A 196 10.09 5.86 8.31
C TRP A 196 10.29 4.60 9.14
N LEU A 197 9.40 4.39 10.09
CA LEU A 197 9.24 3.13 10.82
C LEU A 197 7.98 2.41 10.34
N GLU A 198 8.05 1.09 10.31
CA GLU A 198 6.89 0.23 10.06
C GLU A 198 6.70 -0.74 11.22
N GLY A 199 5.46 -0.85 11.70
CA GLY A 199 4.98 -1.99 12.46
C GLY A 199 4.37 -2.99 11.48
N VAL A 200 4.77 -4.25 11.57
CA VAL A 200 4.32 -5.31 10.67
C VAL A 200 3.65 -6.41 11.48
N PHE A 201 2.52 -6.89 10.98
CA PHE A 201 1.82 -8.04 11.51
C PHE A 201 1.37 -8.91 10.33
N GLY A 202 1.63 -10.23 10.40
CA GLY A 202 1.30 -11.09 9.27
C GLY A 202 1.21 -12.56 9.64
N VAL A 203 0.69 -13.29 8.67
CA VAL A 203 0.60 -14.74 8.70
C VAL A 203 1.23 -15.30 7.44
N ASP A 204 1.96 -16.37 7.56
CA ASP A 204 2.42 -17.15 6.42
C ASP A 204 2.25 -18.66 6.68
N ALA A 205 2.02 -19.39 5.60
CA ALA A 205 1.85 -20.82 5.61
C ALA A 205 2.76 -21.49 4.59
N LYS A 206 3.28 -22.66 4.94
CA LYS A 206 3.98 -23.54 4.01
C LYS A 206 2.94 -24.23 3.14
N ILE A 207 3.03 -23.99 1.83
CA ILE A 207 2.04 -24.49 0.86
C ILE A 207 2.54 -25.78 0.22
N TRP A 208 3.78 -25.75 -0.27
CA TRP A 208 4.35 -26.89 -0.95
C TRP A 208 5.89 -26.88 -0.90
N GLY A 209 6.51 -27.96 -0.38
CA GLY A 209 7.96 -28.06 -0.29
C GLY A 209 8.59 -26.84 0.40
N PRO A 210 9.51 -26.13 -0.25
CA PRO A 210 10.14 -24.93 0.30
C PRO A 210 9.32 -23.64 0.13
N VAL A 211 8.15 -23.73 -0.53
CA VAL A 211 7.33 -22.53 -0.88
C VAL A 211 6.38 -22.18 0.26
N ARG A 212 6.44 -20.93 0.69
CA ARG A 212 5.51 -20.32 1.65
C ARG A 212 4.80 -19.13 1.01
N MET A 213 3.56 -18.95 1.41
CA MET A 213 2.76 -17.79 1.02
C MET A 213 2.18 -17.11 2.26
N GLY A 214 2.08 -15.81 2.26
CA GLY A 214 1.58 -15.10 3.41
C GLY A 214 1.14 -13.67 3.14
N TRP A 215 0.28 -13.21 4.04
CA TRP A 215 -0.19 -11.83 4.07
C TRP A 215 0.49 -11.08 5.20
N SER A 216 0.80 -9.82 4.97
CA SER A 216 1.18 -8.93 6.07
C SER A 216 0.49 -7.58 5.96
N PHE A 217 0.11 -7.05 7.10
CA PHE A 217 -0.36 -5.69 7.28
C PHE A 217 0.78 -4.86 7.84
N ARG A 218 0.91 -3.62 7.33
CA ARG A 218 2.01 -2.72 7.67
C ARG A 218 1.43 -1.37 8.05
N TYR A 219 1.78 -0.90 9.24
CA TYR A 219 1.55 0.48 9.65
C TYR A 219 2.87 1.22 9.55
N LYS A 220 2.91 2.22 8.68
CA LYS A 220 4.09 3.04 8.41
C LYS A 220 3.93 4.40 9.04
N ARG A 221 4.97 4.88 9.72
CA ARG A 221 5.02 6.21 10.30
C ARG A 221 6.29 6.94 9.89
N ARG A 222 6.14 8.12 9.35
CA ARG A 222 7.26 9.00 9.00
C ARG A 222 8.05 9.38 10.24
N LEU A 223 9.38 9.31 10.14
CA LEU A 223 10.32 9.80 11.14
C LEU A 223 10.95 11.11 10.72
N ALA A 224 11.50 11.15 9.51
CA ALA A 224 12.18 12.32 8.97
C ALA A 224 11.93 12.42 7.47
N GLU A 225 11.83 13.63 6.99
CA GLU A 225 11.68 14.00 5.60
C GLU A 225 12.52 15.24 5.34
N LYS A 226 13.18 15.27 4.20
CA LYS A 226 13.76 16.48 3.66
C LYS A 226 12.91 16.88 2.45
N ASP A 227 12.15 17.96 2.63
CA ASP A 227 11.33 18.52 1.57
C ASP A 227 12.21 18.95 0.39
N GLY A 228 11.68 18.81 -0.82
CA GLY A 228 12.30 19.37 -2.01
C GLY A 228 12.09 20.89 -2.08
N GLU A 229 12.77 21.54 -3.03
CA GLU A 229 12.71 22.99 -3.23
C GLU A 229 11.29 23.52 -3.56
N ILE A 230 10.39 22.66 -4.05
CA ILE A 230 9.01 23.02 -4.46
C ILE A 230 7.95 22.49 -3.47
N GLY A 231 8.37 22.00 -2.31
CA GLY A 231 7.47 21.43 -1.31
C GLY A 231 7.43 19.91 -1.34
N ASN A 232 6.30 19.36 -0.87
CA ASN A 232 6.19 17.94 -0.56
C ASN A 232 5.97 17.09 -1.83
N SER A 233 6.63 15.91 -1.87
CA SER A 233 6.42 14.92 -2.93
C SER A 233 5.03 14.28 -2.84
N TYR A 234 4.38 13.96 -3.94
CA TYR A 234 3.09 13.26 -3.95
C TYR A 234 3.22 11.80 -3.52
N TYR A 235 4.27 11.14 -3.94
CA TYR A 235 4.54 9.73 -3.68
C TYR A 235 5.99 9.52 -3.25
N VAL A 236 6.17 8.67 -2.26
CA VAL A 236 7.49 8.29 -1.74
C VAL A 236 7.71 6.79 -2.00
N PRO A 237 8.75 6.40 -2.77
CA PRO A 237 9.07 5.02 -3.03
C PRO A 237 9.20 4.20 -1.74
N GLY A 238 8.45 3.07 -1.66
CA GLY A 238 8.42 2.21 -0.48
C GLY A 238 7.47 2.66 0.63
N PHE A 239 7.24 3.95 0.81
CA PHE A 239 6.29 4.45 1.81
C PHE A 239 4.86 4.52 1.27
N GLY A 240 4.68 5.01 0.04
CA GLY A 240 3.39 5.23 -0.61
C GLY A 240 3.07 6.71 -0.80
N LYS A 241 1.79 7.09 -0.89
CA LYS A 241 1.41 8.50 -0.95
C LYS A 241 1.92 9.23 0.28
N GLN A 242 2.45 10.43 0.08
CA GLN A 242 2.99 11.23 1.16
C GLN A 242 2.00 11.45 2.31
N GLY A 243 2.53 11.56 3.53
CA GLY A 243 1.76 11.79 4.74
C GLY A 243 2.52 11.39 5.99
N GLY A 244 1.96 11.68 7.17
CA GLY A 244 2.58 11.32 8.46
C GLY A 244 2.52 9.84 8.79
N SER A 245 1.50 9.13 8.31
CA SER A 245 1.31 7.70 8.50
C SER A 245 0.55 7.05 7.36
N ARG A 246 0.78 5.76 7.14
CA ARG A 246 0.13 4.95 6.11
C ARG A 246 -0.12 3.53 6.59
N LEU A 247 -1.26 2.98 6.15
CA LEU A 247 -1.53 1.55 6.21
C LEU A 247 -1.21 0.93 4.85
N GLY A 248 -0.64 -0.24 4.85
CA GLY A 248 -0.35 -1.03 3.66
C GLY A 248 -0.56 -2.52 3.91
N GLY A 249 -0.67 -3.27 2.85
CA GLY A 249 -0.74 -4.72 2.88
C GLY A 249 0.18 -5.29 1.81
N THR A 250 0.76 -6.45 2.07
CA THR A 250 1.56 -7.21 1.10
C THR A 250 1.12 -8.65 1.07
N PHE A 251 1.27 -9.27 -0.08
CA PHE A 251 1.15 -10.71 -0.24
C PHE A 251 2.47 -11.24 -0.77
N ASN A 252 3.14 -12.01 0.07
CA ASN A 252 4.49 -12.49 -0.22
C ASN A 252 4.47 -13.95 -0.62
N VAL A 253 5.20 -14.27 -1.66
CA VAL A 253 5.60 -15.63 -2.03
C VAL A 253 7.06 -15.78 -1.64
N THR A 254 7.37 -16.75 -0.81
CA THR A 254 8.69 -16.92 -0.18
C THR A 254 9.21 -18.33 -0.42
N LEU A 255 10.47 -18.45 -0.75
CA LEU A 255 11.19 -19.71 -0.94
C LEU A 255 12.17 -19.90 0.22
N GLU A 256 12.02 -20.97 0.99
CA GLU A 256 12.96 -21.36 2.04
C GLU A 256 14.16 -22.12 1.44
N ILE A 257 15.38 -21.75 1.88
CA ILE A 257 16.65 -22.29 1.41
C ILE A 257 17.44 -22.84 2.60
#